data_7eb92a7cdce9a00cd9b3aaa35436b7c4
#
_entry.id   7eb92a7cdce9a00cd9b3aaa35436b7c4
#
_cell.length_a   1.000
_cell.length_b   1.000
_cell.length_c   1.000
_cell.angle_alpha   90.00
_cell.angle_beta   90.00
_cell.angle_gamma   90.00
#
_symmetry.space_group_name_H-M   'P 1'
#
loop_
_entity.id
_entity.type
_entity.pdbx_description
1 polymer ?
#
loop_
_entity_poly.entity_id
_entity_poly.type
_entity_poly.pdbx_seq_one_letter_code
_entity_poly.pdbx_strand_id
1 'polypeptide(L)'
;MEKIFKENKRSIITFLIAFIIINIVFAINEITPYGMHTTLKVDYFHQYGPMLKEMWYRITHFKSLLYSYNMSMGLPIYRNFFNYLASPFNFILIFFTEKTILTGYSFIIMLRVSVCASIFNYYLEHKFKDKNKWY
;
A
#
# COMPACT_ATOMS: atom_id res chain seq x y z
N MET A 1 -18.95 11.26 15.85
CA MET A 1 -18.23 10.03 15.42
C MET A 1 -19.19 8.87 15.16
N GLU A 2 -20.14 8.56 16.03
CA GLU A 2 -21.13 7.44 15.84
C GLU A 2 -21.95 7.53 14.55
N LYS A 3 -22.38 8.73 14.12
CA LYS A 3 -23.14 8.92 12.89
C LYS A 3 -22.34 8.55 11.64
N ILE A 4 -21.07 8.96 11.58
CA ILE A 4 -20.15 8.64 10.47
C ILE A 4 -19.89 7.13 10.42
N PHE A 5 -19.75 6.48 11.58
CA PHE A 5 -19.58 5.03 11.66
C PHE A 5 -20.81 4.26 11.17
N LYS A 6 -22.02 4.73 11.55
CA LYS A 6 -23.28 4.10 11.10
C LYS A 6 -23.49 4.23 9.59
N GLU A 7 -23.19 5.41 9.03
CA GLU A 7 -23.36 5.68 7.59
C GLU A 7 -22.35 4.90 6.72
N ASN A 8 -21.14 4.64 7.23
CA ASN A 8 -20.09 3.95 6.48
C ASN A 8 -19.85 2.50 6.93
N LYS A 9 -20.74 1.93 7.74
CA LYS A 9 -20.56 0.58 8.31
C LYS A 9 -20.28 -0.48 7.25
N ARG A 10 -20.96 -0.44 6.10
CA ARG A 10 -20.77 -1.44 5.03
C ARG A 10 -19.40 -1.31 4.39
N SER A 11 -18.93 -0.09 4.11
CA SER A 11 -17.61 0.15 3.55
C SER A 11 -16.49 -0.29 4.50
N ILE A 12 -16.68 -0.12 5.82
CA ILE A 12 -15.75 -0.61 6.84
C ILE A 12 -15.73 -2.14 6.85
N ILE A 13 -16.89 -2.78 6.80
CA ILE A 13 -16.99 -4.25 6.73
C ILE A 13 -16.31 -4.76 5.46
N THR A 14 -16.54 -4.13 4.32
CA THR A 14 -15.88 -4.49 3.04
C THR A 14 -14.37 -4.37 3.14
N PHE A 15 -13.85 -3.32 3.79
CA PHE A 15 -12.43 -3.20 4.07
C PHE A 15 -11.89 -4.39 4.86
N LEU A 16 -12.56 -4.74 5.98
CA LEU A 16 -12.14 -5.84 6.85
C LEU A 16 -12.18 -7.19 6.13
N ILE A 17 -13.24 -7.45 5.36
CA ILE A 17 -13.36 -8.69 4.59
C ILE A 17 -12.24 -8.76 3.53
N ALA A 18 -12.03 -7.71 2.75
CA ALA A 18 -10.97 -7.67 1.75
C ALA A 18 -9.59 -7.83 2.38
N PHE A 19 -9.35 -7.19 3.54
CA PHE A 19 -8.10 -7.32 4.26
C PHE A 19 -7.86 -8.74 4.78
N ILE A 20 -8.88 -9.40 5.30
CA ILE A 20 -8.79 -10.81 5.75
C ILE A 20 -8.51 -11.72 4.56
N ILE A 21 -9.26 -11.57 3.46
CA ILE A 21 -9.08 -12.39 2.26
C ILE A 21 -7.65 -12.28 1.72
N ILE A 22 -7.13 -11.06 1.56
CA ILE A 22 -5.78 -10.87 1.01
C ILE A 22 -4.70 -11.43 1.96
N ASN A 23 -4.90 -11.33 3.30
CA ASN A 23 -4.01 -11.95 4.27
C ASN A 23 -4.02 -13.48 4.15
N ILE A 24 -5.18 -14.11 3.98
CA ILE A 24 -5.29 -15.55 3.76
C ILE A 24 -4.56 -15.95 2.48
N VAL A 25 -4.75 -15.21 1.38
CA VAL A 25 -4.04 -15.47 0.11
C VAL A 25 -2.53 -15.39 0.31
N PHE A 26 -2.02 -14.40 1.03
CA PHE A 26 -0.59 -14.25 1.33
C PHE A 26 -0.07 -15.40 2.19
N ALA A 27 -0.86 -15.85 3.18
CA ALA A 27 -0.49 -16.96 4.05
C ALA A 27 -0.43 -18.30 3.28
N ILE A 28 -1.42 -18.59 2.42
CA ILE A 28 -1.44 -19.82 1.60
C ILE A 28 -0.25 -19.86 0.62
N ASN A 29 0.16 -18.72 0.09
CA ASN A 29 1.27 -18.62 -0.86
C ASN A 29 2.63 -18.37 -0.18
N GLU A 30 2.70 -18.48 1.14
CA GLU A 30 3.91 -18.25 1.92
C GLU A 30 4.62 -16.93 1.62
N ILE A 31 3.83 -15.87 1.33
CA ILE A 31 4.35 -14.54 1.06
C ILE A 31 4.62 -13.82 2.39
N THR A 32 5.74 -13.12 2.47
CA THR A 32 6.11 -12.29 3.63
C THR A 32 4.95 -11.41 4.10
N PRO A 33 4.56 -11.42 5.40
CA PRO A 33 5.29 -11.94 6.56
C PRO A 33 5.05 -13.42 6.90
N TYR A 34 4.24 -14.15 6.14
CA TYR A 34 3.81 -15.52 6.47
C TYR A 34 4.76 -16.61 5.99
N GLY A 35 5.75 -16.27 5.16
CA GLY A 35 6.74 -17.20 4.65
C GLY A 35 7.92 -16.50 3.98
N MET A 36 8.66 -17.24 3.16
CA MET A 36 9.90 -16.79 2.54
C MET A 36 9.71 -16.12 1.17
N HIS A 37 8.54 -16.23 0.58
CA HIS A 37 8.27 -15.62 -0.70
C HIS A 37 8.06 -14.12 -0.56
N THR A 38 8.45 -13.36 -1.58
CA THR A 38 8.30 -11.90 -1.58
C THR A 38 7.38 -11.42 -2.69
N THR A 39 6.80 -10.24 -2.50
CA THR A 39 6.04 -9.55 -3.54
C THR A 39 6.93 -8.92 -4.60
N LEU A 40 8.25 -8.91 -4.39
CA LEU A 40 9.21 -8.34 -5.33
C LEU A 40 9.38 -9.25 -6.55
N LYS A 41 8.66 -8.93 -7.62
CA LYS A 41 8.75 -9.63 -8.91
C LYS A 41 8.78 -8.60 -10.04
N VAL A 42 9.51 -8.93 -11.11
CA VAL A 42 9.64 -8.11 -12.32
C VAL A 42 10.01 -6.65 -11.95
N ASP A 43 9.25 -5.67 -12.40
CA ASP A 43 9.51 -4.24 -12.15
C ASP A 43 9.52 -3.87 -10.67
N TYR A 44 8.74 -4.58 -9.85
CA TYR A 44 8.75 -4.33 -8.40
C TYR A 44 10.08 -4.73 -7.77
N PHE A 45 10.76 -5.73 -8.30
CA PHE A 45 12.10 -6.13 -7.88
C PHE A 45 13.19 -5.19 -8.44
N HIS A 46 13.13 -4.90 -9.75
CA HIS A 46 14.19 -4.16 -10.42
C HIS A 46 14.11 -2.64 -10.22
N GLN A 47 12.91 -2.10 -10.04
CA GLN A 47 12.69 -0.66 -10.06
C GLN A 47 11.99 -0.13 -8.81
N TYR A 48 10.74 -0.55 -8.53
CA TYR A 48 9.95 0.06 -7.46
C TYR A 48 10.47 -0.26 -6.06
N GLY A 49 10.87 -1.49 -5.78
CA GLY A 49 11.38 -1.90 -4.48
C GLY A 49 12.65 -1.13 -4.08
N PRO A 50 13.69 -1.07 -4.93
CA PRO A 50 14.87 -0.26 -4.69
C PRO A 50 14.57 1.23 -4.49
N MET A 51 13.65 1.81 -5.29
CA MET A 51 13.24 3.21 -5.13
C MET A 51 12.52 3.47 -3.81
N LEU A 52 11.63 2.57 -3.39
CA LEU A 52 10.95 2.65 -2.10
C LEU A 52 11.94 2.49 -0.94
N LYS A 53 12.92 1.58 -1.05
CA LYS A 53 13.97 1.42 -0.04
C LYS A 53 14.84 2.67 0.08
N GLU A 54 15.22 3.27 -1.05
CA GLU A 54 16.00 4.50 -1.05
C GLU A 54 15.21 5.68 -0.44
N MET A 55 13.95 5.82 -0.79
CA MET A 55 13.07 6.82 -0.18
C MET A 55 12.97 6.60 1.34
N TRP A 56 12.68 5.38 1.78
CA TRP A 56 12.63 5.01 3.18
C TRP A 56 13.94 5.37 3.92
N TYR A 57 15.08 4.94 3.36
CA TYR A 57 16.39 5.22 3.94
C TYR A 57 16.63 6.72 4.13
N ARG A 58 16.32 7.52 3.10
CA ARG A 58 16.53 8.96 3.16
C ARG A 58 15.64 9.66 4.16
N ILE A 59 14.38 9.28 4.23
CA ILE A 59 13.44 9.87 5.20
C ILE A 59 13.87 9.49 6.62
N THR A 60 14.17 8.23 6.87
CA THR A 60 14.53 7.75 8.22
C THR A 60 15.89 8.25 8.71
N HIS A 61 16.81 8.57 7.79
CA HIS A 61 18.14 9.10 8.10
C HIS A 61 18.29 10.60 7.81
N PHE A 62 17.19 11.32 7.63
CA PHE A 62 17.16 12.77 7.37
C PHE A 62 18.07 13.21 6.21
N LYS A 63 18.16 12.40 5.15
CA LYS A 63 18.91 12.70 3.93
C LYS A 63 18.08 13.48 2.93
N SER A 64 18.72 14.29 2.11
CA SER A 64 18.04 15.05 1.04
C SER A 64 17.31 14.14 0.05
N LEU A 65 16.08 14.50 -0.29
CA LEU A 65 15.27 13.84 -1.33
C LEU A 65 15.51 14.42 -2.74
N LEU A 66 16.44 15.36 -2.89
CA LEU A 66 16.69 16.00 -4.18
C LEU A 66 17.44 15.09 -5.15
N TYR A 67 18.48 14.38 -4.67
CA TYR A 67 19.35 13.59 -5.52
C TYR A 67 19.87 12.35 -4.80
N SER A 68 20.00 11.22 -5.51
CA SER A 68 20.63 10.00 -4.99
C SER A 68 21.59 9.40 -5.99
N TYR A 69 22.77 9.03 -5.52
CA TYR A 69 23.74 8.24 -6.25
C TYR A 69 23.41 6.73 -6.26
N ASN A 70 22.56 6.28 -5.33
CA ASN A 70 22.14 4.86 -5.22
C ASN A 70 21.07 4.47 -6.24
N MET A 71 20.54 5.44 -6.99
CA MET A 71 19.54 5.19 -8.03
C MET A 71 20.17 5.37 -9.41
N SER A 72 20.33 4.26 -10.15
CA SER A 72 21.06 4.24 -11.42
C SER A 72 22.46 4.82 -11.27
N MET A 73 22.91 5.65 -12.20
CA MET A 73 24.17 6.39 -12.15
C MET A 73 24.07 7.73 -11.44
N GLY A 74 23.06 7.90 -10.58
CA GLY A 74 22.70 9.15 -9.95
C GLY A 74 21.48 9.81 -10.61
N LEU A 75 20.39 9.91 -9.86
CA LEU A 75 19.14 10.49 -10.35
C LEU A 75 18.55 11.46 -9.32
N PRO A 76 17.88 12.51 -9.80
CA PRO A 76 17.07 13.35 -8.94
C PRO A 76 15.84 12.56 -8.45
N ILE A 77 15.76 12.35 -7.14
CA ILE A 77 14.69 11.55 -6.52
C ILE A 77 13.32 12.19 -6.74
N TYR A 78 13.22 13.53 -6.69
CA TYR A 78 11.96 14.24 -6.88
C TYR A 78 11.30 13.91 -8.22
N ARG A 79 12.06 13.62 -9.29
CA ARG A 79 11.53 13.20 -10.58
C ARG A 79 10.80 11.87 -10.48
N ASN A 80 11.39 10.90 -9.79
CA ASN A 80 10.79 9.58 -9.57
C ASN A 80 9.75 9.60 -8.46
N PHE A 81 9.85 10.55 -7.52
CA PHE A 81 8.89 10.71 -6.45
C PHE A 81 7.47 10.92 -7.01
N PHE A 82 7.28 11.83 -7.93
CA PHE A 82 5.97 12.10 -8.51
C PHE A 82 5.43 10.95 -9.37
N ASN A 83 6.31 10.14 -9.98
CA ASN A 83 5.88 9.02 -10.79
C ASN A 83 5.51 7.78 -9.95
N TYR A 84 6.29 7.47 -8.91
CA TYR A 84 6.23 6.16 -8.24
C TYR A 84 6.10 6.23 -6.72
N LEU A 85 6.62 7.27 -6.09
CA LEU A 85 6.81 7.31 -4.65
C LEU A 85 5.77 8.16 -3.91
N ALA A 86 5.06 9.04 -4.60
CA ALA A 86 4.13 10.03 -4.01
C ALA A 86 2.87 9.43 -3.38
N SER A 87 2.63 8.12 -3.50
CA SER A 87 1.49 7.49 -2.85
C SER A 87 1.57 7.63 -1.33
N PRO A 88 0.52 8.12 -0.64
CA PRO A 88 0.52 8.27 0.81
C PRO A 88 0.78 6.96 1.55
N PHE A 89 0.40 5.82 0.97
CA PHE A 89 0.66 4.50 1.53
C PHE A 89 2.16 4.18 1.61
N ASN A 90 3.00 4.75 0.75
CA ASN A 90 4.43 4.50 0.78
C ASN A 90 5.11 5.06 2.04
N PHE A 91 4.55 6.13 2.64
CA PHE A 91 5.07 6.70 3.88
C PHE A 91 4.87 5.77 5.09
N ILE A 92 4.00 4.77 4.99
CA ILE A 92 3.85 3.73 6.03
C ILE A 92 5.16 2.97 6.24
N LEU A 93 6.03 2.90 5.21
CA LEU A 93 7.35 2.26 5.33
C LEU A 93 8.23 2.87 6.42
N ILE A 94 8.02 4.11 6.80
CA ILE A 94 8.78 4.78 7.87
C ILE A 94 8.69 4.02 9.21
N PHE A 95 7.59 3.31 9.44
CA PHE A 95 7.39 2.51 10.64
C PHE A 95 8.09 1.14 10.60
N PHE A 96 8.69 0.77 9.47
CA PHE A 96 9.41 -0.48 9.30
C PHE A 96 10.92 -0.26 9.38
N THR A 97 11.63 -1.29 9.82
CA THR A 97 13.10 -1.31 9.85
C THR A 97 13.66 -1.92 8.56
N GLU A 98 14.97 -1.79 8.33
CA GLU A 98 15.62 -2.43 7.19
C GLU A 98 15.35 -3.95 7.12
N LYS A 99 15.32 -4.63 8.27
CA LYS A 99 15.06 -6.08 8.36
C LYS A 99 13.61 -6.45 8.03
N THR A 100 12.66 -5.55 8.27
CA THR A 100 11.22 -5.78 8.09
C THR A 100 10.63 -5.06 6.88
N ILE A 101 11.44 -4.43 6.05
CA ILE A 101 10.97 -3.62 4.91
C ILE A 101 10.18 -4.45 3.89
N LEU A 102 10.54 -5.72 3.69
CA LEU A 102 9.79 -6.64 2.82
C LEU A 102 8.38 -6.89 3.36
N THR A 103 8.24 -7.04 4.67
CA THR A 103 6.92 -7.08 5.33
C THR A 103 6.15 -5.79 5.09
N GLY A 104 6.82 -4.64 5.15
CA GLY A 104 6.24 -3.34 4.84
C GLY A 104 5.68 -3.26 3.42
N TYR A 105 6.41 -3.79 2.43
CA TYR A 105 5.93 -3.85 1.05
C TYR A 105 4.66 -4.69 0.91
N SER A 106 4.63 -5.87 1.51
CA SER A 106 3.45 -6.73 1.54
C SER A 106 2.27 -6.06 2.22
N PHE A 107 2.51 -5.42 3.37
CA PHE A 107 1.48 -4.70 4.13
C PHE A 107 0.85 -3.56 3.31
N ILE A 108 1.67 -2.77 2.60
CA ILE A 108 1.16 -1.70 1.73
C ILE A 108 0.25 -2.26 0.64
N ILE A 109 0.59 -3.39 0.03
CA ILE A 109 -0.23 -4.03 -1.01
C ILE A 109 -1.57 -4.46 -0.41
N MET A 110 -1.55 -5.18 0.72
CA MET A 110 -2.75 -5.62 1.42
C MET A 110 -3.66 -4.45 1.77
N LEU A 111 -3.08 -3.37 2.29
CA LEU A 111 -3.81 -2.16 2.66
C LEU A 111 -4.43 -1.47 1.45
N ARG A 112 -3.68 -1.30 0.35
CA ARG A 112 -4.19 -0.68 -0.89
C ARG A 112 -5.38 -1.44 -1.47
N VAL A 113 -5.28 -2.77 -1.58
CA VAL A 113 -6.38 -3.61 -2.10
C VAL A 113 -7.62 -3.44 -1.23
N SER A 114 -7.46 -3.45 0.09
CA SER A 114 -8.58 -3.33 1.03
C SER A 114 -9.23 -1.95 1.00
N VAL A 115 -8.43 -0.89 0.90
CA VAL A 115 -8.93 0.48 0.75
C VAL A 115 -9.64 0.66 -0.59
N CYS A 116 -9.11 0.12 -1.68
CA CYS A 116 -9.78 0.16 -2.99
C CYS A 116 -11.15 -0.52 -2.94
N ALA A 117 -11.26 -1.71 -2.34
CA ALA A 117 -12.52 -2.41 -2.18
C ALA A 117 -13.53 -1.59 -1.36
N SER A 118 -13.08 -0.99 -0.26
CA SER A 118 -13.90 -0.14 0.60
C SER A 118 -14.42 1.11 -0.11
N ILE A 119 -13.55 1.82 -0.82
CA ILE A 119 -13.91 3.04 -1.58
C ILE A 119 -14.87 2.69 -2.71
N PHE A 120 -14.65 1.56 -3.40
CA PHE A 120 -15.54 1.13 -4.46
C PHE A 120 -16.93 0.79 -3.92
N ASN A 121 -17.02 0.09 -2.79
CA ASN A 121 -18.31 -0.16 -2.12
C ASN A 121 -19.00 1.15 -1.72
N TYR A 122 -18.26 2.09 -1.12
CA TYR A 122 -18.78 3.41 -0.77
C TYR A 122 -19.36 4.14 -1.98
N TYR A 123 -18.64 4.12 -3.11
CA TYR A 123 -19.10 4.72 -4.36
C TYR A 123 -20.40 4.09 -4.85
N LEU A 124 -20.50 2.75 -4.85
CA LEU A 124 -21.70 2.04 -5.29
C LEU A 124 -22.91 2.39 -4.41
N GLU A 125 -22.73 2.38 -3.09
CA GLU A 125 -23.79 2.74 -2.14
C GLU A 125 -24.34 4.16 -2.38
N HIS A 126 -23.47 5.13 -2.65
CA HIS A 126 -23.88 6.50 -2.87
C HIS A 126 -24.49 6.72 -4.26
N LYS A 127 -23.94 6.09 -5.29
CA LYS A 127 -24.43 6.24 -6.65
C LYS A 127 -25.78 5.57 -6.87
N PHE A 128 -26.03 4.44 -6.23
CA PHE A 128 -27.26 3.65 -6.43
C PHE A 128 -28.24 3.74 -5.27
N LYS A 129 -28.04 4.65 -4.34
CA LYS A 129 -28.87 4.85 -3.15
C LYS A 129 -30.35 5.05 -3.44
N ASP A 130 -30.69 5.63 -4.59
CA ASP A 130 -32.08 5.87 -5.04
C ASP A 130 -32.70 4.69 -5.80
N LYS A 131 -31.94 3.64 -6.08
CA LYS A 131 -32.42 2.45 -6.76
C LYS A 131 -32.62 1.31 -5.76
N ASN A 132 -33.59 1.44 -4.88
CA ASN A 132 -34.04 0.46 -3.87
C ASN A 132 -34.57 -0.87 -4.48
N LYS A 133 -34.01 -1.39 -5.56
CA LYS A 133 -34.55 -2.56 -6.27
C LYS A 133 -33.56 -3.71 -6.48
N TRP A 134 -32.46 -3.76 -5.78
CA TRP A 134 -31.47 -4.83 -5.95
C TRP A 134 -31.17 -5.62 -4.67
N TYR A 135 -32.11 -5.61 -3.71
CA TYR A 135 -32.06 -6.45 -2.50
C TYR A 135 -33.39 -7.15 -2.31
#